data_b302ba8fb237929fb0633812693a2e63
#
_entry.id   b302ba8fb237929fb0633812693a2e63
#
_cell.length_a   1.000
_cell.length_b   1.000
_cell.length_c   1.000
_cell.angle_alpha   90.00
_cell.angle_beta   90.00
_cell.angle_gamma   90.00
#
_symmetry.space_group_name_H-M   'P 1'
#
loop_
_entity.id
_entity.type
_entity.pdbx_description
1 polymer ?
#
loop_
_entity_poly.entity_id
_entity_poly.type
_entity_poly.pdbx_seq_one_letter_code
_entity_poly.pdbx_strand_id
1 'polypeptide(L)'
;MFSEYSQFDAMELAALARRGEVSAQELLDAALARAAACNPQLNVLIHSFADRARQQIIDGLPEGPFQGVPFVLKDLMAMFAGEPICMGSRALSYTPRYDSELVKRYKAAGLNIFAKSNTPEFGLIITTEPKRFGPSHNPHRQGYSTGGSSGGSAAAVAAGIVPIAHGGDGGGS
;
A
#
# COMPACT_ATOMS: atom_id res chain seq x y z
N MET A 1 -20.69 -3.52 -3.49
CA MET A 1 -19.33 -2.97 -3.61
C MET A 1 -19.43 -1.46 -3.41
N PHE A 2 -18.63 -0.87 -2.54
CA PHE A 2 -18.66 0.56 -2.21
C PHE A 2 -18.09 1.37 -3.39
N SER A 3 -18.99 1.84 -4.28
CA SER A 3 -18.65 2.45 -5.58
C SER A 3 -17.97 3.83 -5.44
N GLU A 4 -18.24 4.53 -4.35
CA GLU A 4 -17.74 5.88 -4.10
C GLU A 4 -16.36 5.91 -3.40
N TYR A 5 -15.78 4.74 -3.13
CA TYR A 5 -14.53 4.56 -2.38
C TYR A 5 -13.43 5.56 -2.76
N SER A 6 -13.19 5.75 -4.05
CA SER A 6 -12.10 6.62 -4.54
C SER A 6 -12.40 8.13 -4.48
N GLN A 7 -13.57 8.51 -4.00
CA GLN A 7 -13.98 9.91 -3.84
C GLN A 7 -13.67 10.45 -2.43
N PHE A 8 -13.40 9.56 -1.48
CA PHE A 8 -13.16 9.88 -0.09
C PHE A 8 -11.66 9.83 0.25
N ASP A 9 -11.22 10.71 1.14
CA ASP A 9 -9.90 10.62 1.72
C ASP A 9 -9.85 9.59 2.87
N ALA A 10 -8.66 9.38 3.44
CA ALA A 10 -8.47 8.38 4.49
C ALA A 10 -9.22 8.72 5.79
N MET A 11 -9.39 10.00 6.12
CA MET A 11 -10.11 10.44 7.30
C MET A 11 -11.61 10.26 7.14
N GLU A 12 -12.12 10.57 5.96
CA GLU A 12 -13.53 10.38 5.61
C GLU A 12 -13.90 8.90 5.62
N LEU A 13 -13.09 8.02 5.00
CA LEU A 13 -13.33 6.57 5.04
C LEU A 13 -13.29 6.02 6.47
N ALA A 14 -12.35 6.47 7.31
CA ALA A 14 -12.32 6.08 8.71
C ALA A 14 -13.53 6.59 9.48
N ALA A 15 -14.03 7.78 9.16
CA ALA A 15 -15.25 8.32 9.78
C ALA A 15 -16.50 7.53 9.38
N LEU A 16 -16.63 7.15 8.09
CA LEU A 16 -17.72 6.28 7.61
C LEU A 16 -17.68 4.92 8.32
N ALA A 17 -16.51 4.33 8.46
CA ALA A 17 -16.34 3.06 9.16
C ALA A 17 -16.73 3.15 10.65
N ARG A 18 -16.30 4.20 11.34
CA ARG A 18 -16.69 4.42 12.76
C ARG A 18 -18.19 4.63 12.96
N ARG A 19 -18.89 5.23 11.99
CA ARG A 19 -20.35 5.39 12.04
C ARG A 19 -21.11 4.13 11.62
N GLY A 20 -20.39 3.08 11.17
CA GLY A 20 -21.01 1.85 10.67
C GLY A 20 -21.71 1.99 9.31
N GLU A 21 -21.43 3.08 8.56
CA GLU A 21 -21.97 3.32 7.22
C GLU A 21 -21.26 2.46 6.17
N VAL A 22 -20.02 2.06 6.44
CA VAL A 22 -19.24 1.10 5.66
C VAL A 22 -18.40 0.24 6.61
N SER A 23 -18.25 -1.03 6.32
CA SER A 23 -17.38 -1.93 7.09
C SER A 23 -15.94 -1.90 6.59
N ALA A 24 -14.97 -2.25 7.45
CA ALA A 24 -13.59 -2.43 7.06
C ALA A 24 -13.42 -3.48 5.93
N GLN A 25 -14.29 -4.49 5.91
CA GLN A 25 -14.30 -5.50 4.85
C GLN A 25 -14.71 -4.90 3.50
N GLU A 26 -15.74 -4.05 3.47
CA GLU A 26 -16.17 -3.37 2.24
C GLU A 26 -15.11 -2.40 1.73
N LEU A 27 -14.40 -1.71 2.63
CA LEU A 27 -13.27 -0.85 2.26
C LEU A 27 -12.12 -1.66 1.66
N LEU A 28 -11.76 -2.79 2.27
CA LEU A 28 -10.72 -3.68 1.75
C LEU A 28 -11.13 -4.26 0.39
N ASP A 29 -12.37 -4.71 0.23
CA ASP A 29 -12.86 -5.28 -1.02
C ASP A 29 -12.89 -4.24 -2.15
N ALA A 30 -13.21 -2.98 -1.84
CA ALA A 30 -13.13 -1.87 -2.79
C ALA A 30 -11.68 -1.61 -3.23
N ALA A 31 -10.73 -1.57 -2.27
CA ALA A 31 -9.30 -1.41 -2.56
C ALA A 31 -8.75 -2.56 -3.42
N LEU A 32 -9.12 -3.81 -3.11
CA LEU A 32 -8.71 -4.99 -3.88
C LEU A 32 -9.30 -4.98 -5.29
N ALA A 33 -10.55 -4.57 -5.46
CA ALA A 33 -11.16 -4.44 -6.78
C ALA A 33 -10.47 -3.35 -7.62
N ARG A 34 -10.13 -2.21 -7.01
CA ARG A 34 -9.34 -1.16 -7.67
C ARG A 34 -7.94 -1.66 -8.04
N ALA A 35 -7.28 -2.38 -7.12
CA ALA A 35 -5.98 -3.00 -7.39
C ALA A 35 -6.05 -3.98 -8.57
N ALA A 36 -7.04 -4.85 -8.61
CA ALA A 36 -7.25 -5.81 -9.71
C ALA A 36 -7.47 -5.12 -11.07
N ALA A 37 -8.19 -3.99 -11.08
CA ALA A 37 -8.46 -3.24 -12.29
C ALA A 37 -7.23 -2.44 -12.78
N CYS A 38 -6.45 -1.84 -11.87
CA CYS A 38 -5.41 -0.88 -12.24
C CYS A 38 -3.99 -1.50 -12.25
N ASN A 39 -3.68 -2.41 -11.33
CA ASN A 39 -2.32 -2.89 -11.13
C ASN A 39 -1.72 -3.65 -12.34
N PRO A 40 -2.48 -4.41 -13.15
CA PRO A 40 -1.94 -5.06 -14.34
C PRO A 40 -1.28 -4.10 -15.34
N GLN A 41 -1.78 -2.85 -15.42
CA GLN A 41 -1.24 -1.82 -16.30
C GLN A 41 -0.24 -0.91 -15.59
N LEU A 42 -0.41 -0.68 -14.29
CA LEU A 42 0.40 0.28 -13.54
C LEU A 42 1.61 -0.34 -12.84
N ASN A 43 1.57 -1.63 -12.51
CA ASN A 43 2.65 -2.36 -11.81
C ASN A 43 3.12 -1.63 -10.53
N VAL A 44 2.18 -1.17 -9.73
CA VAL A 44 2.45 -0.38 -8.52
C VAL A 44 2.45 -1.22 -7.25
N LEU A 45 1.73 -2.36 -7.23
CA LEU A 45 1.72 -3.33 -6.14
C LEU A 45 2.48 -4.58 -6.56
N ILE A 46 3.45 -5.00 -5.74
CA ILE A 46 4.37 -6.11 -6.03
C ILE A 46 4.18 -7.33 -5.14
N HIS A 47 3.57 -7.15 -3.97
CA HIS A 47 3.15 -8.22 -3.08
C HIS A 47 1.76 -7.92 -2.54
N SER A 48 0.90 -8.94 -2.50
CA SER A 48 -0.45 -8.84 -1.93
C SER A 48 -0.61 -9.83 -0.78
N PHE A 49 -1.20 -9.37 0.31
CA PHE A 49 -1.50 -10.14 1.52
C PHE A 49 -3.00 -10.03 1.84
N ALA A 50 -3.84 -10.09 0.82
CA ALA A 50 -5.28 -9.87 0.94
C ALA A 50 -5.94 -10.79 2.00
N ASP A 51 -5.56 -12.06 2.04
CA ASP A 51 -6.13 -13.00 3.02
C ASP A 51 -5.73 -12.67 4.45
N ARG A 52 -4.49 -12.22 4.64
CA ARG A 52 -4.03 -11.73 5.94
C ARG A 52 -4.77 -10.46 6.35
N ALA A 53 -4.99 -9.54 5.43
CA ALA A 53 -5.76 -8.32 5.69
C ALA A 53 -7.20 -8.62 6.07
N ARG A 54 -7.84 -9.62 5.44
CA ARG A 54 -9.16 -10.12 5.84
C ARG A 54 -9.14 -10.73 7.23
N GLN A 55 -8.12 -11.54 7.53
CA GLN A 55 -8.01 -12.15 8.85
C GLN A 55 -7.83 -11.09 9.95
N GLN A 56 -7.04 -10.04 9.69
CA GLN A 56 -6.89 -8.91 10.63
C GLN A 56 -8.22 -8.20 10.93
N ILE A 57 -9.10 -8.09 9.95
CA ILE A 57 -10.45 -7.53 10.16
C ILE A 57 -11.28 -8.45 11.06
N ILE A 58 -11.22 -9.76 10.83
CA ILE A 58 -11.94 -10.77 11.64
C ILE A 58 -11.44 -10.78 13.07
N ASP A 59 -10.12 -10.70 13.27
CA ASP A 59 -9.47 -10.68 14.59
C ASP A 59 -9.71 -9.37 15.35
N GLY A 60 -10.19 -8.33 14.67
CA GLY A 60 -10.40 -6.98 15.19
C GLY A 60 -9.19 -6.07 14.96
N LEU A 61 -9.39 -5.03 14.14
CA LEU A 61 -8.38 -4.00 13.93
C LEU A 61 -8.27 -3.11 15.17
N PRO A 62 -7.04 -2.65 15.53
CA PRO A 62 -6.85 -1.70 16.62
C PRO A 62 -7.68 -0.43 16.41
N GLU A 63 -8.22 0.09 17.51
CA GLU A 63 -8.87 1.40 17.51
C GLU A 63 -7.82 2.49 17.23
N GLY A 64 -8.11 3.36 16.26
CA GLY A 64 -7.20 4.42 15.86
C GLY A 64 -7.83 5.36 14.85
N PRO A 65 -7.14 6.46 14.51
CA PRO A 65 -7.68 7.49 13.61
C PRO A 65 -8.03 6.98 12.22
N PHE A 66 -7.40 5.90 11.77
CA PHE A 66 -7.59 5.30 10.44
C PHE A 66 -8.14 3.87 10.50
N GLN A 67 -8.92 3.53 11.53
CA GLN A 67 -9.44 2.17 11.71
C GLN A 67 -10.21 1.69 10.48
N GLY A 68 -9.74 0.56 9.92
CA GLY A 68 -10.35 -0.08 8.77
C GLY A 68 -9.90 0.45 7.41
N VAL A 69 -9.13 1.53 7.35
CA VAL A 69 -8.66 2.11 6.09
C VAL A 69 -7.61 1.20 5.44
N PRO A 70 -7.80 0.78 4.17
CA PRO A 70 -6.82 -0.01 3.44
C PRO A 70 -5.51 0.75 3.21
N PHE A 71 -4.39 0.07 3.39
CA PHE A 71 -3.07 0.68 3.37
C PHE A 71 -2.03 -0.17 2.65
N VAL A 72 -1.07 0.49 2.01
CA VAL A 72 0.03 -0.14 1.28
C VAL A 72 1.37 0.32 1.86
N LEU A 73 2.27 -0.64 2.12
CA LEU A 73 3.64 -0.37 2.53
C LEU A 73 4.55 -0.21 1.31
N LYS A 74 5.44 0.78 1.32
CA LYS A 74 6.58 0.81 0.38
C LYS A 74 7.50 -0.37 0.69
N ASP A 75 7.98 -1.09 -0.32
CA ASP A 75 8.90 -2.22 -0.15
C ASP A 75 10.33 -1.77 0.16
N LEU A 76 10.48 -0.80 1.07
CA LEU A 76 11.75 -0.25 1.53
C LEU A 76 11.68 0.03 3.03
N MET A 77 12.53 -0.65 3.83
CA MET A 77 12.70 -0.49 5.28
C MET A 77 11.46 -0.71 6.16
N ALA A 78 10.28 -0.92 5.59
CA ALA A 78 9.04 -1.23 6.33
C ALA A 78 8.95 -2.75 6.57
N MET A 79 9.61 -3.24 7.62
CA MET A 79 9.57 -4.64 8.01
C MET A 79 8.19 -5.00 8.53
N PHE A 80 7.52 -5.94 7.87
CA PHE A 80 6.21 -6.48 8.26
C PHE A 80 6.38 -7.97 8.52
N ALA A 81 6.23 -8.40 9.77
CA ALA A 81 6.52 -9.76 10.22
C ALA A 81 5.77 -10.80 9.36
N GLY A 82 6.48 -11.79 8.86
CA GLY A 82 5.91 -12.86 8.02
C GLY A 82 5.75 -12.51 6.55
N GLU A 83 5.96 -11.25 6.14
CA GLU A 83 5.79 -10.83 4.75
C GLU A 83 7.14 -10.45 4.10
N PRO A 84 7.38 -10.82 2.84
CA PRO A 84 8.66 -10.61 2.20
C PRO A 84 9.00 -9.12 2.03
N ILE A 85 10.28 -8.80 2.10
CA ILE A 85 10.86 -7.53 1.70
C ILE A 85 12.02 -7.79 0.74
N CYS A 86 12.06 -7.06 -0.36
CA CYS A 86 13.02 -7.22 -1.43
C CYS A 86 13.75 -5.93 -1.79
N MET A 87 13.21 -4.79 -1.38
CA MET A 87 13.75 -3.45 -1.69
C MET A 87 14.04 -3.25 -3.19
N GLY A 88 13.17 -3.78 -4.07
CA GLY A 88 13.36 -3.74 -5.53
C GLY A 88 14.53 -4.58 -6.06
N SER A 89 15.30 -5.26 -5.20
CA SER A 89 16.54 -5.95 -5.58
C SER A 89 16.30 -7.43 -5.93
N ARG A 90 17.04 -7.94 -6.92
CA ARG A 90 17.12 -9.37 -7.23
C ARG A 90 18.01 -10.12 -6.23
N ALA A 91 18.97 -9.43 -5.61
CA ALA A 91 19.91 -10.01 -4.68
C ALA A 91 19.36 -10.16 -3.25
N LEU A 92 18.28 -9.43 -2.92
CA LEU A 92 17.67 -9.44 -1.60
C LEU A 92 16.27 -10.05 -1.65
N SER A 93 16.04 -11.03 -0.78
CA SER A 93 14.71 -11.49 -0.43
C SER A 93 14.77 -11.98 1.02
N TYR A 94 14.05 -11.28 1.89
CA TYR A 94 14.07 -11.55 3.32
C TYR A 94 12.64 -11.46 3.88
N THR A 95 12.28 -12.41 4.74
CA THR A 95 11.02 -12.40 5.47
C THR A 95 11.32 -12.09 6.94
N PRO A 96 11.02 -10.85 7.40
CA PRO A 96 11.27 -10.45 8.79
C PRO A 96 10.37 -11.22 9.76
N ARG A 97 10.91 -11.47 10.96
CA ARG A 97 10.15 -12.09 12.07
C ARG A 97 9.55 -11.05 13.01
N TYR A 98 9.70 -9.78 12.70
CA TYR A 98 9.23 -8.66 13.52
C TYR A 98 8.67 -7.53 12.66
N ASP A 99 7.78 -6.74 13.26
CA ASP A 99 7.34 -5.48 12.70
C ASP A 99 8.34 -4.37 13.08
N SER A 100 8.75 -3.56 12.12
CA SER A 100 9.48 -2.31 12.43
C SER A 100 8.60 -1.38 13.26
N GLU A 101 9.22 -0.45 13.98
CA GLU A 101 8.48 0.53 14.81
C GLU A 101 7.45 1.31 13.99
N LEU A 102 7.81 1.68 12.76
CA LEU A 102 6.90 2.34 11.83
C LEU A 102 5.66 1.49 11.52
N VAL A 103 5.85 0.21 11.21
CA VAL A 103 4.74 -0.71 10.92
C VAL A 103 3.85 -0.93 12.15
N LYS A 104 4.44 -1.01 13.36
CA LYS A 104 3.66 -1.07 14.62
C LYS A 104 2.76 0.15 14.78
N ARG A 105 3.26 1.35 14.47
CA ARG A 105 2.48 2.60 14.52
C ARG A 105 1.37 2.64 13.49
N TYR A 106 1.62 2.18 12.27
CA TYR A 106 0.56 2.06 11.26
C TYR A 106 -0.56 1.11 11.71
N LYS A 107 -0.20 -0.05 12.28
CA LYS A 107 -1.17 -0.98 12.85
C LYS A 107 -1.93 -0.36 14.01
N ALA A 108 -1.23 0.30 14.95
CA ALA A 108 -1.87 0.99 16.08
C ALA A 108 -2.79 2.13 15.65
N ALA A 109 -2.53 2.76 14.50
CA ALA A 109 -3.42 3.75 13.91
C ALA A 109 -4.69 3.14 13.28
N GLY A 110 -4.82 1.80 13.27
CA GLY A 110 -5.98 1.08 12.74
C GLY A 110 -5.91 0.78 11.24
N LEU A 111 -4.79 1.10 10.58
CA LEU A 111 -4.62 0.86 9.15
C LEU A 111 -4.62 -0.64 8.81
N ASN A 112 -5.37 -1.04 7.81
CA ASN A 112 -5.42 -2.41 7.31
C ASN A 112 -4.42 -2.60 6.16
N ILE A 113 -3.26 -3.17 6.46
CA ILE A 113 -2.15 -3.35 5.52
C ILE A 113 -2.42 -4.59 4.66
N PHE A 114 -2.59 -4.41 3.34
CA PHE A 114 -2.91 -5.52 2.43
C PHE A 114 -1.90 -5.76 1.30
N ALA A 115 -0.93 -4.87 1.10
CA ALA A 115 0.02 -5.00 -0.01
C ALA A 115 1.34 -4.25 0.25
N LYS A 116 2.33 -4.54 -0.60
CA LYS A 116 3.53 -3.70 -0.76
C LYS A 116 3.60 -3.07 -2.14
N SER A 117 4.00 -1.80 -2.17
CA SER A 117 4.21 -1.03 -3.39
C SER A 117 5.63 -1.18 -3.93
N ASN A 118 5.75 -1.01 -5.24
CA ASN A 118 7.01 -1.05 -5.96
C ASN A 118 7.93 0.13 -5.59
N THR A 119 9.23 -0.12 -5.61
CA THR A 119 10.30 0.86 -5.33
C THR A 119 11.50 0.52 -6.19
N PRO A 120 12.34 1.48 -6.60
CA PRO A 120 13.61 1.14 -7.25
C PRO A 120 14.56 0.42 -6.28
N GLU A 121 15.55 -0.24 -6.84
CA GLU A 121 16.50 -1.03 -6.07
C GLU A 121 17.15 -0.20 -4.96
N PHE A 122 16.95 -0.62 -3.70
CA PHE A 122 17.37 0.07 -2.47
C PHE A 122 16.93 1.54 -2.34
N GLY A 123 15.97 1.98 -3.14
CA GLY A 123 15.50 3.36 -3.12
C GLY A 123 16.50 4.40 -3.63
N LEU A 124 17.52 4.00 -4.40
CA LEU A 124 18.67 4.83 -4.72
C LEU A 124 18.50 5.75 -5.94
N ILE A 125 17.37 5.65 -6.66
CA ILE A 125 17.12 6.47 -7.85
C ILE A 125 15.71 7.09 -7.82
N ILE A 126 15.55 8.14 -8.63
CA ILE A 126 14.34 8.97 -8.68
C ILE A 126 13.23 8.43 -9.60
N THR A 127 13.39 7.24 -10.16
CA THR A 127 12.38 6.53 -10.95
C THR A 127 12.09 5.16 -10.35
N THR A 128 10.86 4.64 -10.50
CA THR A 128 10.47 3.35 -9.94
C THR A 128 10.45 2.29 -11.04
N GLU A 129 11.65 1.78 -11.36
CA GLU A 129 11.89 0.85 -12.48
C GLU A 129 12.85 -0.28 -12.07
N PRO A 130 12.58 -1.03 -10.99
CA PRO A 130 13.48 -2.09 -10.54
C PRO A 130 13.52 -3.24 -11.56
N LYS A 131 14.70 -3.80 -11.82
CA LYS A 131 14.86 -4.98 -12.69
C LYS A 131 14.13 -6.21 -12.18
N ARG A 132 13.79 -6.26 -10.89
CA ARG A 132 13.10 -7.39 -10.27
C ARG A 132 11.63 -7.45 -10.68
N PHE A 133 10.92 -6.33 -10.63
CA PHE A 133 9.49 -6.25 -10.81
C PHE A 133 9.06 -5.49 -12.07
N GLY A 134 10.00 -4.80 -12.72
CA GLY A 134 9.73 -3.93 -13.86
C GLY A 134 9.27 -2.52 -13.45
N PRO A 135 9.06 -1.64 -14.43
CA PRO A 135 8.68 -0.25 -14.19
C PRO A 135 7.24 -0.13 -13.66
N SER A 136 7.05 0.84 -12.77
CA SER A 136 5.72 1.34 -12.44
C SER A 136 5.34 2.48 -13.38
N HIS A 137 4.05 2.51 -13.78
CA HIS A 137 3.57 3.48 -14.76
C HIS A 137 2.71 4.57 -14.13
N ASN A 138 2.84 5.79 -14.65
CA ASN A 138 2.08 6.95 -14.19
C ASN A 138 0.60 6.79 -14.55
N PRO A 139 -0.34 6.80 -13.57
CA PRO A 139 -1.75 6.60 -13.84
C PRO A 139 -2.40 7.75 -14.63
N HIS A 140 -1.82 8.94 -14.60
CA HIS A 140 -2.32 10.10 -15.33
C HIS A 140 -1.77 10.21 -16.76
N ARG A 141 -0.61 9.56 -17.04
CA ARG A 141 0.03 9.65 -18.35
C ARG A 141 0.84 8.38 -18.65
N GLN A 142 0.28 7.54 -19.49
CA GLN A 142 0.94 6.31 -19.93
C GLN A 142 2.32 6.60 -20.56
N GLY A 143 3.30 5.73 -20.27
CA GLY A 143 4.67 5.88 -20.79
C GLY A 143 5.54 6.86 -20.00
N TYR A 144 5.01 7.49 -18.95
CA TYR A 144 5.77 8.34 -18.05
C TYR A 144 6.09 7.62 -16.73
N SER A 145 7.22 8.01 -16.13
CA SER A 145 7.62 7.53 -14.80
C SER A 145 6.64 8.00 -13.73
N THR A 146 6.54 7.21 -12.67
CA THR A 146 5.83 7.59 -11.43
C THR A 146 6.67 8.48 -10.51
N GLY A 147 7.92 8.77 -10.92
CA GLY A 147 8.91 9.27 -9.97
C GLY A 147 9.41 8.17 -9.04
N GLY A 148 10.16 8.52 -8.03
CA GLY A 148 10.78 7.59 -7.08
C GLY A 148 11.50 8.31 -5.94
N SER A 149 11.84 7.56 -4.94
CA SER A 149 11.75 6.10 -4.79
C SER A 149 10.38 5.62 -4.29
N SER A 150 9.45 6.48 -3.89
CA SER A 150 8.09 6.12 -3.45
C SER A 150 7.06 6.05 -4.60
N GLY A 151 7.51 5.86 -5.84
CA GLY A 151 6.66 5.97 -7.03
C GLY A 151 5.51 4.95 -7.08
N GLY A 152 5.72 3.71 -6.63
CA GLY A 152 4.65 2.73 -6.52
C GLY A 152 3.55 3.17 -5.55
N SER A 153 3.93 3.73 -4.39
CA SER A 153 2.97 4.26 -3.40
C SER A 153 2.22 5.47 -3.93
N ALA A 154 2.93 6.43 -4.53
CA ALA A 154 2.33 7.63 -5.12
C ALA A 154 1.32 7.27 -6.22
N ALA A 155 1.69 6.35 -7.10
CA ALA A 155 0.81 5.90 -8.17
C ALA A 155 -0.38 5.06 -7.67
N ALA A 156 -0.22 4.29 -6.58
CA ALA A 156 -1.34 3.58 -5.96
C ALA A 156 -2.40 4.55 -5.40
N VAL A 157 -1.97 5.65 -4.79
CA VAL A 157 -2.87 6.72 -4.33
C VAL A 157 -3.49 7.44 -5.52
N ALA A 158 -2.70 7.87 -6.49
CA ALA A 158 -3.19 8.59 -7.66
C ALA A 158 -4.19 7.78 -8.51
N ALA A 159 -4.06 6.44 -8.53
CA ALA A 159 -5.00 5.54 -9.19
C ALA A 159 -6.24 5.23 -8.34
N GLY A 160 -6.37 5.77 -7.13
CA GLY A 160 -7.46 5.48 -6.20
C GLY A 160 -7.50 4.04 -5.71
N ILE A 161 -6.37 3.34 -5.69
CA ILE A 161 -6.28 2.00 -5.10
C ILE A 161 -6.34 2.09 -3.57
N VAL A 162 -5.68 3.06 -3.00
CA VAL A 162 -5.73 3.40 -1.59
C VAL A 162 -5.79 4.91 -1.41
N PRO A 163 -6.44 5.41 -0.34
CA PRO A 163 -6.50 6.85 -0.08
C PRO A 163 -5.18 7.40 0.49
N ILE A 164 -4.37 6.54 1.07
CA ILE A 164 -3.10 6.86 1.72
C ILE A 164 -2.15 5.65 1.62
N ALA A 165 -0.85 5.89 1.47
CA ALA A 165 0.17 4.85 1.41
C ALA A 165 1.46 5.27 2.12
N HIS A 166 2.29 4.28 2.50
CA HIS A 166 3.63 4.55 3.04
C HIS A 166 4.57 5.07 1.95
N GLY A 167 5.19 6.21 2.20
CA GLY A 167 6.34 6.74 1.49
C GLY A 167 7.54 6.87 2.42
N GLY A 168 8.74 6.92 1.88
CA GLY A 168 9.97 7.14 2.65
C GLY A 168 10.94 7.99 1.83
N ASP A 169 11.54 8.97 2.46
CA ASP A 169 12.46 9.92 1.84
C ASP A 169 13.72 10.10 2.69
N GLY A 170 14.88 9.86 2.09
CA GLY A 170 16.19 10.15 2.68
C GLY A 170 17.00 11.19 1.90
N GLY A 171 16.51 11.60 0.72
CA GLY A 171 17.22 12.51 -0.18
C GLY A 171 16.39 13.02 -1.35
N GLY A 172 15.07 13.16 -1.20
CA GLY A 172 14.16 13.66 -2.22
C GLY A 172 13.32 12.58 -2.92
N SER A 173 13.03 11.47 -2.24
CA SER A 173 12.35 10.33 -2.86
C SER A 173 10.88 10.15 -2.45
#